data_4f4d9601eeeffc6d9385fce118210059
#
_entry.id   4f4d9601eeeffc6d9385fce118210059
#
_cell.length_a   1.000
_cell.length_b   1.000
_cell.length_c   1.000
_cell.angle_alpha   90.00
_cell.angle_beta   90.00
_cell.angle_gamma   90.00
#
_symmetry.space_group_name_H-M   'P 1'
#
loop_
_entity.id
_entity.type
_entity.pdbx_description
1 polymer ?
#
loop_
_entity_poly.entity_id
_entity_poly.type
_entity_poly.pdbx_seq_one_letter_code
_entity_poly.pdbx_strand_id
1 'polypeptide(L)'
;MCRDEVSSEHREALAAKLQRISGWSDLTFDHNGALRVGSKQAVGGSKAARELVLEAINGPNAIVLEEANKRSDVVFCRVVPGRWKHQSSESPPVYVVLIDFADFEHLIGDDRALNAFDVGWALLHELDHVVNDSGDPVSTDETGECEAHINQMRRECNLPERTDYFYTYFPLTGDTTFMAKFVRLAFVEEDAVLNKKRRYWLLWDANRVGGLDEQKQIATLR
;
A
#
# COMPACT_ATOMS: atom_id res chain seq x y z
N MET A 1 -3.35 -3.55 14.81
CA MET A 1 -4.28 -4.63 15.23
C MET A 1 -5.38 -4.78 14.21
N CYS A 2 -5.71 -6.00 13.79
CA CYS A 2 -6.84 -6.25 12.88
C CYS A 2 -8.16 -6.30 13.67
N ARG A 3 -9.23 -5.75 13.11
CA ARG A 3 -10.59 -6.00 13.59
C ARG A 3 -11.06 -7.41 13.22
N ASP A 4 -12.12 -7.86 13.90
CA ASP A 4 -12.68 -9.21 13.69
C ASP A 4 -13.22 -9.43 12.26
N GLU A 5 -13.62 -8.34 11.56
CA GLU A 5 -14.09 -8.40 10.19
C GLU A 5 -12.98 -8.78 9.20
N VAL A 6 -11.70 -8.52 9.52
CA VAL A 6 -10.59 -8.98 8.67
C VAL A 6 -10.44 -10.49 8.83
N SER A 7 -10.72 -11.23 7.78
CA SER A 7 -10.70 -12.70 7.80
C SER A 7 -9.33 -13.26 8.18
N SER A 8 -9.29 -14.51 8.66
CA SER A 8 -8.02 -15.21 8.93
C SER A 8 -7.16 -15.33 7.67
N GLU A 9 -7.80 -15.59 6.53
CA GLU A 9 -7.13 -15.68 5.22
C GLU A 9 -6.45 -14.36 4.83
N HIS A 10 -7.16 -13.24 4.96
CA HIS A 10 -6.58 -11.91 4.70
C HIS A 10 -5.45 -11.56 5.66
N ARG A 11 -5.58 -11.92 6.95
CA ARG A 11 -4.50 -11.73 7.95
C ARG A 11 -3.26 -12.55 7.61
N GLU A 12 -3.43 -13.81 7.21
CA GLU A 12 -2.33 -14.69 6.80
C GLU A 12 -1.67 -14.20 5.51
N ALA A 13 -2.46 -13.82 4.51
CA ALA A 13 -1.95 -13.25 3.26
C ALA A 13 -1.14 -11.97 3.51
N LEU A 14 -1.66 -11.05 4.34
CA LEU A 14 -0.98 -9.81 4.71
C LEU A 14 0.32 -10.08 5.48
N ALA A 15 0.29 -11.01 6.46
CA ALA A 15 1.48 -11.42 7.19
C ALA A 15 2.55 -11.99 6.26
N ALA A 16 2.17 -12.84 5.30
CA ALA A 16 3.10 -13.41 4.32
C ALA A 16 3.76 -12.33 3.44
N LYS A 17 3.00 -11.29 3.05
CA LYS A 17 3.55 -10.14 2.31
C LYS A 17 4.56 -9.35 3.16
N LEU A 18 4.20 -9.04 4.41
CA LEU A 18 5.09 -8.35 5.33
C LEU A 18 6.35 -9.17 5.67
N GLN A 19 6.23 -10.49 5.84
CA GLN A 19 7.37 -11.40 6.01
C GLN A 19 8.35 -11.29 4.84
N ARG A 20 7.84 -11.33 3.61
CA ARG A 20 8.66 -11.21 2.40
C ARG A 20 9.37 -9.86 2.34
N ILE A 21 8.66 -8.76 2.64
CA ILE A 21 9.22 -7.41 2.56
C ILE A 21 10.23 -7.16 3.69
N SER A 22 9.93 -7.60 4.89
CA SER A 22 10.79 -7.37 6.06
C SER A 22 11.92 -8.38 6.19
N GLY A 23 11.76 -9.59 5.65
CA GLY A 23 12.67 -10.72 5.85
C GLY A 23 12.48 -11.45 7.19
N TRP A 24 11.47 -11.10 8.00
CA TRP A 24 11.11 -11.85 9.21
C TRP A 24 10.19 -13.03 8.87
N SER A 25 10.63 -14.23 9.09
CA SER A 25 9.83 -15.44 8.84
C SER A 25 8.78 -15.75 9.92
N ASP A 26 8.82 -15.05 11.04
CA ASP A 26 7.94 -15.25 12.20
C ASP A 26 7.13 -13.99 12.59
N LEU A 27 6.90 -13.10 11.63
CA LEU A 27 5.96 -12.01 11.73
C LEU A 27 4.54 -12.56 11.49
N THR A 28 3.63 -12.42 12.46
CA THR A 28 2.27 -12.98 12.38
C THR A 28 1.26 -12.10 13.10
N PHE A 29 -0.04 -12.32 12.84
CA PHE A 29 -1.09 -11.79 13.69
C PHE A 29 -1.43 -12.81 14.76
N ASP A 30 -1.48 -12.38 16.02
CA ASP A 30 -1.93 -13.24 17.13
C ASP A 30 -3.46 -13.45 17.12
N HIS A 31 -3.96 -14.25 18.07
CA HIS A 31 -5.39 -14.56 18.18
C HIS A 31 -6.28 -13.33 18.43
N ASN A 32 -5.73 -12.24 18.95
CA ASN A 32 -6.41 -10.96 19.13
C ASN A 32 -6.27 -10.03 17.93
N GLY A 33 -5.68 -10.50 16.82
CA GLY A 33 -5.41 -9.70 15.63
C GLY A 33 -4.27 -8.68 15.79
N ALA A 34 -3.44 -8.78 16.83
CA ALA A 34 -2.29 -7.91 16.98
C ALA A 34 -1.10 -8.45 16.17
N LEU A 35 -0.46 -7.56 15.40
CA LEU A 35 0.76 -7.88 14.66
C LEU A 35 1.91 -8.10 15.65
N ARG A 36 2.62 -9.22 15.50
CA ARG A 36 3.74 -9.63 16.33
C ARG A 36 4.94 -9.98 15.48
N VAL A 37 6.09 -9.57 15.94
CA VAL A 37 7.38 -10.03 15.39
C VAL A 37 7.95 -11.03 16.38
N GLY A 38 8.32 -12.21 15.91
CA GLY A 38 8.92 -13.25 16.73
C GLY A 38 10.40 -12.98 17.03
N SER A 39 11.09 -14.01 17.47
CA SER A 39 12.51 -13.91 17.91
C SER A 39 13.53 -14.26 16.83
N LYS A 40 13.08 -14.70 15.66
CA LYS A 40 14.00 -15.12 14.58
C LYS A 40 14.65 -13.90 13.94
N GLN A 41 15.93 -14.05 13.64
CA GLN A 41 16.67 -13.02 12.91
C GLN A 41 16.11 -12.88 11.49
N ALA A 42 15.97 -11.63 11.04
CA ALA A 42 15.56 -11.33 9.67
C ALA A 42 16.61 -11.81 8.66
N VAL A 43 16.16 -12.40 7.56
CA VAL A 43 17.01 -12.83 6.45
C VAL A 43 16.59 -12.08 5.18
N GLY A 44 17.46 -11.24 4.65
CA GLY A 44 17.12 -10.36 3.52
C GLY A 44 16.09 -9.31 3.89
N GLY A 45 15.26 -8.93 2.91
CA GLY A 45 14.21 -7.95 3.06
C GLY A 45 14.71 -6.53 3.37
N SER A 46 13.78 -5.63 3.58
CA SER A 46 14.07 -4.22 3.83
C SER A 46 14.30 -3.93 5.33
N LYS A 47 15.41 -3.25 5.64
CA LYS A 47 15.70 -2.75 6.97
C LYS A 47 14.73 -1.60 7.33
N ALA A 48 14.49 -0.69 6.40
CA ALA A 48 13.56 0.42 6.60
C ALA A 48 12.14 -0.06 6.88
N ALA A 49 11.67 -1.11 6.17
CA ALA A 49 10.37 -1.71 6.45
C ALA A 49 10.30 -2.34 7.86
N ARG A 50 11.39 -2.95 8.33
CA ARG A 50 11.46 -3.48 9.70
C ARG A 50 11.35 -2.38 10.75
N GLU A 51 12.05 -1.28 10.55
CA GLU A 51 12.04 -0.13 11.46
C GLU A 51 10.64 0.48 11.53
N LEU A 52 10.00 0.70 10.38
CA LEU A 52 8.63 1.21 10.29
C LEU A 52 7.62 0.29 11.00
N VAL A 53 7.69 -1.02 10.76
CA VAL A 53 6.78 -2.00 11.38
C VAL A 53 6.99 -2.06 12.90
N LEU A 54 8.24 -2.03 13.39
CA LEU A 54 8.50 -2.01 14.83
C LEU A 54 7.99 -0.72 15.48
N GLU A 55 8.13 0.40 14.82
CA GLU A 55 7.65 1.68 15.33
C GLU A 55 6.12 1.73 15.33
N ALA A 56 5.47 1.19 14.29
CA ALA A 56 4.01 1.04 14.27
C ALA A 56 3.47 0.09 15.37
N ILE A 57 4.24 -0.93 15.77
CA ILE A 57 3.84 -1.86 16.86
C ILE A 57 4.08 -1.23 18.24
N ASN A 58 5.19 -0.54 18.44
CA ASN A 58 5.66 -0.08 19.76
C ASN A 58 5.40 1.41 20.01
N GLY A 59 5.03 2.16 18.99
CA GLY A 59 4.79 3.60 19.05
C GLY A 59 3.52 3.97 19.84
N PRO A 60 3.30 5.26 20.03
CA PRO A 60 2.19 5.76 20.85
C PRO A 60 0.83 5.68 20.17
N ASN A 61 0.79 5.48 18.85
CA ASN A 61 -0.43 5.48 18.07
C ASN A 61 -1.11 4.10 18.08
N ALA A 62 -2.42 4.08 18.29
CA ALA A 62 -3.19 2.85 18.10
C ALA A 62 -3.61 2.72 16.64
N ILE A 63 -3.08 1.73 15.94
CA ILE A 63 -3.37 1.49 14.53
C ILE A 63 -4.27 0.25 14.41
N VAL A 64 -5.42 0.43 13.77
CA VAL A 64 -6.44 -0.60 13.58
C VAL A 64 -6.60 -0.87 12.09
N LEU A 65 -6.51 -2.14 11.69
CA LEU A 65 -6.76 -2.56 10.31
C LEU A 65 -8.21 -3.01 10.17
N GLU A 66 -8.89 -2.52 9.15
CA GLU A 66 -10.30 -2.74 8.87
C GLU A 66 -10.48 -3.10 7.40
N GLU A 67 -11.37 -4.04 7.09
CA GLU A 67 -11.68 -4.37 5.71
C GLU A 67 -12.59 -3.30 5.10
N ALA A 68 -12.20 -2.75 3.96
CA ALA A 68 -12.95 -1.70 3.27
C ALA A 68 -14.12 -2.22 2.43
N ASN A 69 -14.04 -3.47 1.96
CA ASN A 69 -15.06 -4.24 1.26
C ASN A 69 -15.86 -3.40 0.23
N LYS A 70 -15.21 -2.94 -0.82
CA LYS A 70 -15.76 -2.15 -1.94
C LYS A 70 -16.31 -0.77 -1.53
N ARG A 71 -15.72 -0.14 -0.57
CA ARG A 71 -16.03 1.25 -0.24
C ARG A 71 -15.61 2.18 -1.37
N SER A 72 -16.53 3.05 -1.81
CA SER A 72 -16.29 4.02 -2.91
C SER A 72 -15.24 5.11 -2.58
N ASP A 73 -14.86 5.24 -1.32
CA ASP A 73 -13.85 6.20 -0.86
C ASP A 73 -12.48 5.56 -0.57
N VAL A 74 -12.32 4.27 -0.87
CA VAL A 74 -11.06 3.52 -0.71
C VAL A 74 -10.64 2.93 -2.04
N VAL A 75 -9.40 3.17 -2.42
CA VAL A 75 -8.74 2.55 -3.57
C VAL A 75 -7.52 1.84 -3.04
N PHE A 76 -7.53 0.51 -3.02
CA PHE A 76 -6.54 -0.35 -2.40
C PHE A 76 -6.44 -0.21 -0.88
N CYS A 77 -5.99 0.95 -0.39
CA CYS A 77 -5.76 1.20 1.03
C CYS A 77 -5.91 2.69 1.32
N ARG A 78 -6.30 3.02 2.56
CA ARG A 78 -6.40 4.39 3.03
C ARG A 78 -6.36 4.46 4.55
N VAL A 79 -5.54 5.35 5.10
CA VAL A 79 -5.59 5.66 6.53
C VAL A 79 -6.53 6.84 6.81
N VAL A 80 -7.27 6.72 7.92
CA VAL A 80 -8.16 7.78 8.41
C VAL A 80 -8.03 7.92 9.91
N PRO A 81 -8.27 9.12 10.48
CA PRO A 81 -8.36 9.29 11.91
C PRO A 81 -9.50 8.43 12.49
N GLY A 82 -9.18 7.67 13.54
CA GLY A 82 -10.15 6.86 14.28
C GLY A 82 -10.60 7.55 15.56
N ARG A 83 -11.49 6.87 16.30
CA ARG A 83 -11.97 7.35 17.60
C ARG A 83 -12.15 6.18 18.56
N TRP A 84 -11.77 6.41 19.82
CA TRP A 84 -12.14 5.50 20.90
C TRP A 84 -13.63 5.63 21.24
N LYS A 85 -14.27 4.52 21.59
CA LYS A 85 -15.66 4.53 22.07
C LYS A 85 -15.81 5.38 23.34
N HIS A 86 -14.79 5.36 24.19
CA HIS A 86 -14.67 6.16 25.41
C HIS A 86 -13.31 6.86 25.38
N GLN A 87 -13.25 8.01 24.72
CA GLN A 87 -12.01 8.78 24.60
C GLN A 87 -11.81 9.65 25.83
N SER A 88 -10.61 9.61 26.41
CA SER A 88 -10.12 10.54 27.43
C SER A 88 -8.97 11.37 26.87
N SER A 89 -8.55 12.40 27.60
CA SER A 89 -7.38 13.19 27.26
C SER A 89 -6.06 12.39 27.25
N GLU A 90 -6.05 11.24 27.93
CA GLU A 90 -4.90 10.34 28.02
C GLU A 90 -4.95 9.20 26.99
N SER A 91 -6.06 9.09 26.23
CA SER A 91 -6.18 8.03 25.20
C SER A 91 -5.23 8.33 24.05
N PRO A 92 -4.46 7.32 23.56
CA PRO A 92 -3.59 7.52 22.43
C PRO A 92 -4.38 7.87 21.16
N PRO A 93 -3.77 8.59 20.21
CA PRO A 93 -4.36 8.76 18.89
C PRO A 93 -4.69 7.42 18.26
N VAL A 94 -5.84 7.34 17.58
CA VAL A 94 -6.27 6.14 16.86
C VAL A 94 -6.29 6.44 15.38
N TYR A 95 -5.75 5.53 14.60
CA TYR A 95 -5.81 5.54 13.15
C TYR A 95 -6.42 4.24 12.66
N VAL A 96 -7.28 4.33 11.67
CA VAL A 96 -7.88 3.18 11.01
C VAL A 96 -7.32 3.08 9.60
N VAL A 97 -6.65 1.97 9.30
CA VAL A 97 -6.21 1.64 7.96
C VAL A 97 -7.28 0.76 7.33
N LEU A 98 -7.93 1.31 6.34
CA LEU A 98 -8.97 0.67 5.54
C LEU A 98 -8.30 -0.05 4.36
N ILE A 99 -8.56 -1.36 4.20
CA ILE A 99 -7.95 -2.17 3.15
C ILE A 99 -9.05 -2.82 2.33
N ASP A 100 -9.08 -2.59 1.02
CA ASP A 100 -9.90 -3.37 0.10
C ASP A 100 -9.03 -4.47 -0.52
N PHE A 101 -9.11 -5.67 0.04
CA PHE A 101 -8.32 -6.81 -0.43
C PHE A 101 -8.70 -7.23 -1.85
N ALA A 102 -9.96 -7.08 -2.24
CA ALA A 102 -10.44 -7.44 -3.56
C ALA A 102 -9.83 -6.58 -4.67
N ASP A 103 -9.49 -5.33 -4.38
CA ASP A 103 -8.85 -4.44 -5.34
C ASP A 103 -7.51 -5.01 -5.84
N PHE A 104 -6.75 -5.67 -4.94
CA PHE A 104 -5.45 -6.28 -5.29
C PHE A 104 -5.58 -7.50 -6.20
N GLU A 105 -6.73 -8.19 -6.20
CA GLU A 105 -7.00 -9.32 -7.09
C GLU A 105 -7.22 -8.89 -8.54
N HIS A 106 -7.53 -7.62 -8.77
CA HIS A 106 -7.79 -7.04 -10.08
C HIS A 106 -6.55 -6.41 -10.75
N LEU A 107 -5.39 -6.53 -10.08
CA LEU A 107 -4.14 -6.03 -10.63
C LEU A 107 -3.59 -6.97 -11.71
N ILE A 108 -3.16 -6.39 -12.82
CA ILE A 108 -2.47 -7.07 -13.91
C ILE A 108 -1.24 -6.27 -14.30
N GLY A 109 -0.29 -6.87 -15.00
CA GLY A 109 0.88 -6.16 -15.49
C GLY A 109 2.16 -6.99 -15.45
N ASP A 110 3.28 -6.29 -15.45
CA ASP A 110 4.60 -6.92 -15.36
C ASP A 110 4.83 -7.52 -13.97
N ASP A 111 5.37 -8.73 -13.88
CA ASP A 111 5.66 -9.41 -12.61
C ASP A 111 6.49 -8.54 -11.65
N ARG A 112 7.43 -7.76 -12.18
CA ARG A 112 8.26 -6.87 -11.39
C ARG A 112 7.43 -5.74 -10.74
N ALA A 113 6.46 -5.17 -11.47
CA ALA A 113 5.53 -4.17 -10.95
C ALA A 113 4.56 -4.79 -9.93
N LEU A 114 3.99 -5.97 -10.23
CA LEU A 114 3.12 -6.71 -9.31
C LEU A 114 3.82 -7.07 -7.99
N ASN A 115 5.12 -7.39 -8.03
CA ASN A 115 5.90 -7.65 -6.82
C ASN A 115 6.25 -6.37 -6.04
N ALA A 116 6.26 -5.22 -6.70
CA ALA A 116 6.54 -3.91 -6.10
C ALA A 116 5.27 -3.20 -5.59
N PHE A 117 4.08 -3.77 -5.85
CA PHE A 117 2.79 -3.21 -5.41
C PHE A 117 1.80 -4.33 -5.08
N ASP A 118 1.62 -4.57 -3.81
CA ASP A 118 0.61 -5.48 -3.26
C ASP A 118 0.11 -4.94 -1.92
N VAL A 119 -0.78 -5.69 -1.27
CA VAL A 119 -1.37 -5.28 0.02
C VAL A 119 -0.33 -5.01 1.11
N GLY A 120 0.83 -5.68 1.09
CA GLY A 120 1.91 -5.42 2.04
C GLY A 120 2.56 -4.05 1.82
N TRP A 121 2.84 -3.69 0.57
CA TRP A 121 3.37 -2.38 0.21
C TRP A 121 2.38 -1.26 0.48
N ALA A 122 1.08 -1.46 0.18
CA ALA A 122 0.04 -0.50 0.48
C ALA A 122 -0.09 -0.29 2.00
N LEU A 123 -0.08 -1.36 2.81
CA LEU A 123 -0.09 -1.20 4.26
C LEU A 123 1.12 -0.42 4.77
N LEU A 124 2.34 -0.69 4.28
CA LEU A 124 3.54 0.06 4.69
C LEU A 124 3.41 1.55 4.35
N HIS A 125 2.82 1.88 3.21
CA HIS A 125 2.54 3.27 2.82
C HIS A 125 1.61 3.97 3.84
N GLU A 126 0.50 3.32 4.22
CA GLU A 126 -0.42 3.87 5.21
C GLU A 126 0.19 3.94 6.62
N LEU A 127 1.07 3.00 6.98
CA LEU A 127 1.82 3.06 8.23
C LEU A 127 2.80 4.23 8.25
N ASP A 128 3.41 4.54 7.12
CA ASP A 128 4.37 5.65 7.00
C ASP A 128 3.70 7.00 7.26
N HIS A 129 2.47 7.20 6.79
CA HIS A 129 1.66 8.37 7.15
C HIS A 129 1.44 8.51 8.65
N VAL A 130 1.22 7.40 9.37
CA VAL A 130 0.92 7.42 10.82
C VAL A 130 2.18 7.55 11.67
N VAL A 131 3.26 6.91 11.27
CA VAL A 131 4.50 6.81 12.05
C VAL A 131 5.40 8.02 11.80
N ASN A 132 5.59 8.38 10.55
CA ASN A 132 6.52 9.43 10.14
C ASN A 132 5.83 10.77 9.83
N ASP A 133 4.50 10.85 9.89
CA ASP A 133 3.71 12.03 9.49
C ASP A 133 4.02 12.50 8.07
N SER A 134 4.44 11.56 7.20
CA SER A 134 4.81 11.84 5.82
C SER A 134 3.59 12.10 4.96
N GLY A 135 3.73 13.02 4.01
CA GLY A 135 2.65 13.44 3.12
C GLY A 135 2.69 12.77 1.74
N ASP A 136 1.51 12.65 1.14
CA ASP A 136 1.36 12.39 -0.28
C ASP A 136 1.67 13.65 -1.10
N PRO A 137 2.09 13.50 -2.37
CA PRO A 137 2.38 14.64 -3.20
C PRO A 137 1.12 15.44 -3.53
N VAL A 138 1.26 16.75 -3.58
CA VAL A 138 0.18 17.66 -3.98
C VAL A 138 0.17 17.94 -5.48
N SER A 139 1.27 17.60 -6.18
CA SER A 139 1.42 17.79 -7.63
C SER A 139 1.74 16.48 -8.33
N THR A 140 1.42 16.41 -9.63
CA THR A 140 1.68 15.23 -10.47
C THR A 140 3.16 15.00 -10.78
N ASP A 141 4.00 16.00 -10.55
CA ASP A 141 5.43 15.97 -10.86
C ASP A 141 6.29 15.46 -9.70
N GLU A 142 5.65 15.13 -8.56
CA GLU A 142 6.30 14.69 -7.34
C GLU A 142 5.83 13.28 -6.96
N THR A 143 6.70 12.51 -6.34
CA THR A 143 6.34 11.20 -5.76
C THR A 143 5.85 11.31 -4.31
N GLY A 144 6.14 12.42 -3.64
CA GLY A 144 5.82 12.63 -2.23
C GLY A 144 6.84 11.99 -1.28
N GLU A 145 6.80 12.42 -0.03
CA GLU A 145 7.71 11.96 1.02
C GLU A 145 7.45 10.49 1.38
N CYS A 146 6.19 10.13 1.58
CA CYS A 146 5.79 8.78 1.88
C CYS A 146 6.28 7.79 0.79
N GLU A 147 6.01 8.08 -0.48
CA GLU A 147 6.42 7.19 -1.56
C GLU A 147 7.96 7.12 -1.71
N ALA A 148 8.70 8.18 -1.33
CA ALA A 148 10.16 8.15 -1.30
C ALA A 148 10.69 7.14 -0.26
N HIS A 149 10.07 7.07 0.93
CA HIS A 149 10.37 6.07 1.96
C HIS A 149 10.05 4.65 1.47
N ILE A 150 8.87 4.46 0.85
CA ILE A 150 8.49 3.15 0.31
C ILE A 150 9.42 2.72 -0.84
N ASN A 151 9.85 3.66 -1.68
CA ASN A 151 10.85 3.39 -2.74
C ASN A 151 12.21 2.98 -2.16
N GLN A 152 12.64 3.56 -1.03
CA GLN A 152 13.82 3.07 -0.32
C GLN A 152 13.67 1.60 0.07
N MET A 153 12.51 1.22 0.63
CA MET A 153 12.24 -0.17 1.01
C MET A 153 12.22 -1.10 -0.21
N ARG A 154 11.67 -0.64 -1.35
CA ARG A 154 11.71 -1.41 -2.61
C ARG A 154 13.13 -1.62 -3.10
N ARG A 155 14.01 -0.60 -3.07
CA ARG A 155 15.44 -0.75 -3.42
C ARG A 155 16.12 -1.79 -2.55
N GLU A 156 15.88 -1.78 -1.23
CA GLU A 156 16.44 -2.76 -0.31
C GLU A 156 15.96 -4.19 -0.61
N CYS A 157 14.78 -4.33 -1.18
CA CYS A 157 14.22 -5.60 -1.67
C CYS A 157 14.59 -5.93 -3.13
N ASN A 158 15.42 -5.13 -3.77
CA ASN A 158 15.79 -5.27 -5.19
C ASN A 158 14.54 -5.27 -6.11
N LEU A 159 13.62 -4.35 -5.86
CA LEU A 159 12.39 -4.14 -6.63
C LEU A 159 12.41 -2.77 -7.32
N PRO A 160 11.67 -2.61 -8.43
CA PRO A 160 11.56 -1.33 -9.11
C PRO A 160 10.84 -0.29 -8.25
N GLU A 161 11.25 0.96 -8.40
CA GLU A 161 10.69 2.10 -7.71
C GLU A 161 9.45 2.63 -8.44
N ARG A 162 8.43 3.04 -7.70
CA ARG A 162 7.30 3.76 -8.26
C ARG A 162 7.73 5.17 -8.63
N THR A 163 7.47 5.58 -9.88
CA THR A 163 7.90 6.88 -10.41
C THR A 163 6.78 7.91 -10.42
N ASP A 164 5.55 7.45 -10.57
CA ASP A 164 4.38 8.31 -10.64
C ASP A 164 3.47 7.98 -9.45
N TYR A 165 3.18 8.95 -8.59
CA TYR A 165 2.23 8.73 -7.50
C TYR A 165 0.81 8.56 -8.05
N PHE A 166 0.43 9.41 -9.00
CA PHE A 166 -0.87 9.35 -9.63
C PHE A 166 -0.89 8.38 -10.80
N TYR A 167 -1.93 7.56 -10.87
CA TYR A 167 -2.14 6.68 -12.02
C TYR A 167 -2.57 7.48 -13.26
N THR A 168 -2.25 6.95 -14.42
CA THR A 168 -2.65 7.55 -15.71
C THR A 168 -3.59 6.60 -16.45
N TYR A 169 -4.52 7.16 -17.23
CA TYR A 169 -5.35 6.32 -18.09
C TYR A 169 -4.50 5.66 -19.18
N PHE A 170 -4.78 4.38 -19.41
CA PHE A 170 -4.19 3.69 -20.55
C PHE A 170 -4.85 4.22 -21.84
N PRO A 171 -4.09 4.77 -22.79
CA PRO A 171 -4.66 5.26 -24.04
C PRO A 171 -5.20 4.09 -24.85
N LEU A 172 -6.52 3.99 -24.95
CA LEU A 172 -7.17 3.06 -25.88
C LEU A 172 -7.19 3.72 -27.25
N THR A 173 -6.49 3.11 -28.22
CA THR A 173 -6.55 3.50 -29.61
C THR A 173 -7.68 2.73 -30.29
N GLY A 174 -8.75 3.40 -30.65
CA GLY A 174 -9.87 2.84 -31.41
C GLY A 174 -11.25 3.23 -30.87
N ASP A 175 -12.27 3.08 -31.72
CA ASP A 175 -13.67 3.33 -31.41
C ASP A 175 -14.18 2.13 -30.57
N THR A 176 -13.99 2.19 -29.24
CA THR A 176 -14.40 1.12 -28.35
C THR A 176 -15.73 1.43 -27.72
N THR A 177 -16.77 0.77 -28.16
CA THR A 177 -18.10 0.71 -27.54
C THR A 177 -18.08 0.03 -26.17
N PHE A 178 -16.97 -0.61 -25.81
CA PHE A 178 -16.74 -1.25 -24.51
C PHE A 178 -15.85 -0.35 -23.64
N MET A 179 -16.44 0.21 -22.60
CA MET A 179 -15.84 1.19 -21.71
C MET A 179 -15.03 0.52 -20.58
N ALA A 180 -14.08 -0.33 -20.89
CA ALA A 180 -13.06 -0.72 -19.92
C ALA A 180 -12.09 0.45 -19.74
N LYS A 181 -12.13 1.09 -18.59
CA LYS A 181 -11.23 2.21 -18.24
C LYS A 181 -10.00 1.65 -17.55
N PHE A 182 -9.00 1.25 -18.32
CA PHE A 182 -7.74 0.83 -17.74
C PHE A 182 -6.92 2.05 -17.30
N VAL A 183 -6.40 1.97 -16.09
CA VAL A 183 -5.43 2.88 -15.54
C VAL A 183 -4.12 2.14 -15.29
N ARG A 184 -3.02 2.86 -15.22
CA ARG A 184 -1.69 2.31 -15.05
C ARG A 184 -0.84 3.12 -14.10
N LEU A 185 0.08 2.42 -13.42
CA LEU A 185 1.19 2.98 -12.67
C LEU A 185 2.52 2.53 -13.28
N ALA A 186 3.51 3.42 -13.27
CA ALA A 186 4.85 3.13 -13.72
C ALA A 186 5.78 2.80 -12.56
N PHE A 187 6.59 1.75 -12.75
CA PHE A 187 7.71 1.38 -11.91
C PHE A 187 8.98 1.37 -12.74
N VAL A 188 10.09 1.85 -12.19
CA VAL A 188 11.37 1.94 -12.89
C VAL A 188 12.47 1.27 -12.09
N GLU A 189 13.33 0.56 -12.78
CA GLU A 189 14.56 -0.02 -12.26
C GLU A 189 15.74 0.50 -13.08
N GLU A 190 16.78 0.94 -12.39
CA GLU A 190 18.02 1.35 -13.03
C GLU A 190 18.97 0.16 -13.11
N ASP A 191 19.32 -0.25 -14.32
CA ASP A 191 20.41 -1.18 -14.57
C ASP A 191 21.74 -0.41 -14.54
N ALA A 192 22.41 -0.43 -13.39
CA ALA A 192 23.67 0.29 -13.18
C ALA A 192 24.80 -0.17 -14.12
N VAL A 193 24.75 -1.40 -14.62
CA VAL A 193 25.76 -1.97 -15.51
C VAL A 193 25.58 -1.45 -16.94
N LEU A 194 24.33 -1.39 -17.38
CA LEU A 194 23.99 -0.97 -18.74
C LEU A 194 23.66 0.52 -18.85
N ASN A 195 23.61 1.23 -17.71
CA ASN A 195 23.14 2.63 -17.61
C ASN A 195 21.79 2.83 -18.33
N LYS A 196 20.88 1.88 -18.14
CA LYS A 196 19.55 1.87 -18.76
C LYS A 196 18.48 1.81 -17.71
N LYS A 197 17.40 2.57 -17.92
CA LYS A 197 16.18 2.51 -17.16
C LYS A 197 15.22 1.52 -17.82
N ARG A 198 14.75 0.53 -17.04
CA ARG A 198 13.66 -0.36 -17.45
C ARG A 198 12.38 0.10 -16.78
N ARG A 199 11.32 0.22 -17.54
CA ARG A 199 9.99 0.57 -17.04
C ARG A 199 9.10 -0.65 -17.04
N TYR A 200 8.36 -0.83 -15.96
CA TYR A 200 7.37 -1.88 -15.74
C TYR A 200 6.04 -1.22 -15.47
N TRP A 201 4.96 -1.87 -15.88
CA TRP A 201 3.62 -1.33 -15.75
C TRP A 201 2.74 -2.21 -14.88
N LEU A 202 2.01 -1.57 -13.98
CA LEU A 202 0.90 -2.11 -13.25
C LEU A 202 -0.38 -1.51 -13.84
N LEU A 203 -1.40 -2.34 -14.07
CA LEU A 203 -2.66 -1.94 -14.67
C LEU A 203 -3.84 -2.50 -13.89
N TRP A 204 -4.95 -1.80 -13.93
CA TRP A 204 -6.25 -2.30 -13.46
C TRP A 204 -7.41 -1.60 -14.18
N ASP A 205 -8.60 -2.23 -14.13
CA ASP A 205 -9.84 -1.62 -14.62
C ASP A 205 -10.41 -0.72 -13.52
N ALA A 206 -10.49 0.58 -13.78
CA ALA A 206 -11.00 1.58 -12.85
C ALA A 206 -12.50 1.38 -12.46
N ASN A 207 -13.24 0.56 -13.21
CA ASN A 207 -14.62 0.19 -12.86
C ASN A 207 -14.68 -0.96 -11.83
N ARG A 208 -13.56 -1.64 -11.57
CA ARG A 208 -13.48 -2.82 -10.69
C ARG A 208 -12.72 -2.55 -9.41
N VAL A 209 -11.83 -1.56 -9.42
CA VAL A 209 -10.94 -1.21 -8.33
C VAL A 209 -11.41 0.11 -7.73
N GLY A 210 -11.70 0.08 -6.44
CA GLY A 210 -12.23 1.21 -5.67
C GLY A 210 -13.48 1.78 -6.32
N GLY A 211 -14.50 2.08 -5.63
CA GLY A 211 -15.69 2.69 -6.21
C GLY A 211 -15.42 4.14 -6.62
N LEU A 212 -14.45 4.38 -7.50
CA LEU A 212 -14.08 5.72 -7.96
C LEU A 212 -15.27 6.37 -8.63
N ASP A 213 -15.88 7.30 -7.90
CA ASP A 213 -16.95 8.13 -8.45
C ASP A 213 -16.38 8.95 -9.63
N GLU A 214 -16.93 8.73 -10.84
CA GLU A 214 -16.46 9.39 -12.07
C GLU A 214 -16.36 10.91 -11.92
N GLN A 215 -17.16 11.51 -11.04
CA GLN A 215 -17.16 12.95 -10.81
C GLN A 215 -15.92 13.47 -10.05
N LYS A 216 -15.30 12.64 -9.21
CA LYS A 216 -14.10 13.04 -8.47
C LYS A 216 -12.83 12.94 -9.33
N GLN A 217 -12.77 12.01 -10.28
CA GLN A 217 -11.62 11.85 -11.18
C GLN A 217 -11.45 13.04 -12.15
N ILE A 218 -12.54 13.64 -12.61
CA ILE A 218 -12.50 14.80 -13.52
C ILE A 218 -12.04 16.07 -12.80
N ALA A 219 -12.25 16.18 -11.50
CA ALA A 219 -11.83 17.34 -10.71
C ALA A 219 -10.33 17.36 -10.42
N THR A 220 -9.66 16.20 -10.46
CA THR A 220 -8.22 16.06 -10.18
C THR A 220 -7.35 16.23 -11.45
N LEU A 221 -7.97 16.23 -12.63
CA LEU A 221 -7.30 16.38 -13.93
C LEU A 221 -7.43 17.79 -14.54
N ARG A 222 -7.84 18.79 -13.75
CA ARG A 222 -7.95 20.19 -14.21
C ARG A 222 -6.98 21.12 -13.49
#